data_de55c1714388b27328ee27c2da24c610
#
_entry.id   de55c1714388b27328ee27c2da24c610
#
_cell.length_a   1.000
_cell.length_b   1.000
_cell.length_c   1.000
_cell.angle_alpha   90.00
_cell.angle_beta   90.00
_cell.angle_gamma   90.00
#
_symmetry.space_group_name_H-M   'P 1'
#
loop_
_entity.id
_entity.type
_entity.pdbx_description
1 polymer ?
#
loop_
_entity_poly.entity_id
_entity_poly.type
_entity_poly.pdbx_seq_one_letter_code
_entity_poly.pdbx_strand_id
1 'polypeptide(L)'
;YYSENGLIEYIEYLNQGQQVLHKPILFQESTEIDTESGKATIDLEIALQYAGEETQIYSFVNAIPTPTGGTHVTAFKGGLTKAVKQFASQKKFIKRDSDFRGDDVLLGLTAIAKVTMTSTPQFLSQTKESLTSPEVHGPVFSTTYNKISDYLEKNASVGKIIVTQAIAAARGREAASQARKLVIKKSALDVGEYVLGKLADVQRRGGVPTVPLEHTALYMVEGDSAGGSCKQGRDSRYHAILPLRGKIPNVEKMKLNDILKNREIASIVAALGAGVGSDCNLDLMRYGRVVVLVDADVDGSHIATLLATLFWRTMRPIIETGKFF
;
A
#
# COMPACT_ATOMS: atom_id res chain seq x y z
N TYR A 1 -0.60 36.72 6.20
CA TYR A 1 0.64 36.26 6.83
C TYR A 1 1.80 36.72 5.96
N TYR A 2 2.75 37.44 6.54
CA TYR A 2 4.02 37.77 5.92
C TYR A 2 5.10 36.83 6.44
N SER A 3 5.89 36.23 5.57
CA SER A 3 7.02 35.35 5.90
C SER A 3 8.25 35.86 5.19
N GLU A 4 9.31 36.22 5.92
CA GLU A 4 10.57 36.70 5.34
C GLU A 4 11.35 35.59 4.64
N ASN A 5 11.28 34.37 5.16
CA ASN A 5 12.02 33.21 4.67
C ASN A 5 11.13 32.22 3.88
N GLY A 6 9.89 32.58 3.56
CA GLY A 6 9.01 31.83 2.67
C GLY A 6 8.77 30.38 3.11
N LEU A 7 9.10 29.41 2.24
CA LEU A 7 8.82 27.99 2.50
C LEU A 7 9.65 27.38 3.65
N ILE A 8 10.78 27.97 4.03
CA ILE A 8 11.56 27.53 5.18
C ILE A 8 10.77 27.71 6.47
N GLU A 9 10.23 28.92 6.72
CA GLU A 9 9.41 29.19 7.91
C GLU A 9 8.15 28.33 7.92
N TYR A 10 7.58 28.08 6.75
CA TYR A 10 6.38 27.25 6.67
C TYR A 10 6.68 25.80 7.02
N ILE A 11 7.80 25.23 6.59
CA ILE A 11 8.21 23.87 7.00
C ILE A 11 8.53 23.79 8.50
N GLU A 12 9.20 24.80 9.05
CA GLU A 12 9.48 24.86 10.47
C GLU A 12 8.20 24.97 11.31
N TYR A 13 7.22 25.71 10.84
CA TYR A 13 5.88 25.75 11.44
C TYR A 13 5.17 24.41 11.40
N LEU A 14 5.18 23.70 10.25
CA LEU A 14 4.57 22.38 10.10
C LEU A 14 5.20 21.32 11.03
N ASN A 15 6.50 21.45 11.29
CA ASN A 15 7.25 20.54 12.14
C ASN A 15 7.36 21.01 13.61
N GLN A 16 6.61 22.04 13.99
CA GLN A 16 6.63 22.56 15.36
C GLN A 16 6.18 21.46 16.36
N GLY A 17 7.00 21.25 17.39
CA GLY A 17 6.75 20.21 18.38
C GLY A 17 7.19 18.79 17.98
N GLN A 18 7.73 18.60 16.77
CA GLN A 18 8.30 17.33 16.33
C GLN A 18 9.82 17.30 16.52
N GLN A 19 10.39 16.09 16.61
CA GLN A 19 11.83 15.92 16.62
C GLN A 19 12.38 16.07 15.20
N VAL A 20 12.99 17.22 14.90
CA VAL A 20 13.62 17.48 13.60
C VAL A 20 15.02 16.85 13.53
N LEU A 21 15.36 16.27 12.38
CA LEU A 21 16.63 15.57 12.18
C LEU A 21 17.72 16.45 11.55
N HIS A 22 17.34 17.51 10.83
CA HIS A 22 18.24 18.45 10.19
C HIS A 22 17.54 19.79 9.89
N LYS A 23 18.29 20.82 9.54
CA LYS A 23 17.72 22.10 9.08
C LYS A 23 16.94 21.91 7.77
N PRO A 24 15.90 22.74 7.49
CA PRO A 24 15.20 22.69 6.23
C PRO A 24 16.14 22.78 5.03
N ILE A 25 15.86 22.01 3.99
CA ILE A 25 16.53 22.06 2.68
C ILE A 25 15.60 22.78 1.73
N LEU A 26 16.06 23.90 1.16
CA LEU A 26 15.33 24.66 0.14
C LEU A 26 16.14 24.70 -1.14
N PHE A 27 15.49 24.47 -2.27
CA PHE A 27 16.05 24.73 -3.58
C PHE A 27 14.99 25.27 -4.54
N GLN A 28 15.46 26.06 -5.48
CA GLN A 28 14.68 26.68 -6.54
C GLN A 28 15.38 26.46 -7.87
N GLU A 29 14.62 26.27 -8.94
CA GLU A 29 15.14 26.14 -10.30
C GLU A 29 14.08 26.58 -11.29
N SER A 30 14.52 27.28 -12.34
CA SER A 30 13.69 27.65 -13.48
C SER A 30 14.16 26.89 -14.70
N THR A 31 13.27 26.20 -15.41
CA THR A 31 13.60 25.38 -16.58
C THR A 31 12.65 25.70 -17.72
N GLU A 32 13.20 25.97 -18.89
CA GLU A 32 12.41 26.04 -20.13
C GLU A 32 12.09 24.63 -20.64
N ILE A 33 10.89 24.44 -21.08
CA ILE A 33 10.38 23.20 -21.68
C ILE A 33 9.70 23.48 -23.01
N ASP A 34 9.76 22.52 -23.91
CA ASP A 34 8.96 22.54 -25.13
C ASP A 34 7.63 21.87 -24.87
N THR A 35 6.53 22.57 -25.20
CA THR A 35 5.15 22.08 -25.13
C THR A 35 4.53 22.09 -26.51
N GLU A 36 3.40 21.42 -26.69
CA GLU A 36 2.65 21.43 -27.96
C GLU A 36 2.25 22.85 -28.40
N SER A 37 2.09 23.76 -27.45
CA SER A 37 1.73 25.19 -27.69
C SER A 37 2.94 26.12 -27.76
N GLY A 38 4.18 25.63 -27.73
CA GLY A 38 5.42 26.41 -27.78
C GLY A 38 6.26 26.23 -26.52
N LYS A 39 7.22 27.18 -26.34
CA LYS A 39 8.07 27.18 -25.15
C LYS A 39 7.31 27.65 -23.92
N ALA A 40 7.49 26.92 -22.82
CA ALA A 40 6.96 27.28 -21.51
C ALA A 40 8.06 27.23 -20.45
N THR A 41 7.90 27.98 -19.37
CA THR A 41 8.81 27.97 -18.23
C THR A 41 8.14 27.25 -17.07
N ILE A 42 8.90 26.40 -16.40
CA ILE A 42 8.55 25.76 -15.12
C ILE A 42 9.50 26.30 -14.06
N ASP A 43 8.95 27.03 -13.09
CA ASP A 43 9.64 27.42 -11.88
C ASP A 43 9.30 26.43 -10.76
N LEU A 44 10.32 25.77 -10.24
CA LEU A 44 10.21 24.79 -9.17
C LEU A 44 10.77 25.38 -7.88
N GLU A 45 9.99 25.31 -6.82
CA GLU A 45 10.40 25.68 -5.48
C GLU A 45 10.04 24.53 -4.53
N ILE A 46 11.05 23.91 -3.94
CA ILE A 46 10.88 22.77 -3.03
C ILE A 46 11.60 23.04 -1.72
N ALA A 47 10.85 22.88 -0.62
CA ALA A 47 11.40 22.83 0.73
C ALA A 47 11.10 21.47 1.34
N LEU A 48 12.07 20.90 2.07
CA LEU A 48 11.89 19.63 2.72
C LEU A 48 12.70 19.51 4.02
N GLN A 49 12.18 18.73 4.96
CA GLN A 49 12.81 18.45 6.24
C GLN A 49 12.34 17.10 6.75
N TYR A 50 13.21 16.32 7.35
CA TYR A 50 12.83 15.09 8.03
C TYR A 50 12.54 15.37 9.51
N ALA A 51 11.31 15.04 9.93
CA ALA A 51 10.81 15.24 11.29
C ALA A 51 9.71 14.23 11.62
N GLY A 52 9.70 13.71 12.85
CA GLY A 52 8.66 12.77 13.29
C GLY A 52 8.66 11.43 12.55
N GLU A 53 7.49 10.78 12.49
CA GLU A 53 7.32 9.43 11.95
C GLU A 53 6.39 9.38 10.72
N GLU A 54 5.64 10.46 10.43
CA GLU A 54 4.68 10.51 9.33
C GLU A 54 5.23 11.26 8.12
N THR A 55 4.77 10.85 6.93
CA THR A 55 5.08 11.54 5.68
C THR A 55 4.01 12.58 5.37
N GLN A 56 4.39 13.84 5.25
CA GLN A 56 3.51 14.95 4.92
C GLN A 56 4.05 15.70 3.70
N ILE A 57 3.30 15.71 2.59
CA ILE A 57 3.70 16.40 1.37
C ILE A 57 2.59 17.36 0.96
N TYR A 58 2.91 18.64 1.04
CA TYR A 58 2.04 19.72 0.58
C TYR A 58 2.47 20.13 -0.82
N SER A 59 1.52 20.22 -1.74
CA SER A 59 1.86 20.56 -3.12
C SER A 59 0.96 21.63 -3.72
N PHE A 60 1.55 22.46 -4.58
CA PHE A 60 0.89 23.59 -5.20
C PHE A 60 1.28 23.69 -6.68
N VAL A 61 0.32 24.10 -7.50
CA VAL A 61 0.52 24.41 -8.92
C VAL A 61 -0.10 25.78 -9.19
N ASN A 62 0.70 26.76 -9.66
CA ASN A 62 0.27 28.16 -9.86
C ASN A 62 -0.53 28.70 -8.65
N ALA A 63 -0.01 28.50 -7.43
CA ALA A 63 -0.62 28.84 -6.15
C ALA A 63 -1.91 28.08 -5.79
N ILE A 64 -2.39 27.13 -6.61
CA ILE A 64 -3.53 26.29 -6.31
C ILE A 64 -3.04 25.05 -5.53
N PRO A 65 -3.61 24.76 -4.34
CA PRO A 65 -3.24 23.54 -3.61
C PRO A 65 -3.71 22.29 -4.35
N THR A 66 -2.83 21.28 -4.40
CA THR A 66 -3.10 19.97 -5.02
C THR A 66 -3.00 18.87 -3.97
N PRO A 67 -4.02 18.69 -3.12
CA PRO A 67 -3.94 17.81 -1.94
C PRO A 67 -3.75 16.33 -2.31
N THR A 68 -4.17 15.89 -3.48
CA THR A 68 -3.93 14.52 -3.97
C THR A 68 -2.63 14.40 -4.79
N GLY A 69 -1.87 15.50 -4.93
CA GLY A 69 -0.58 15.52 -5.60
C GLY A 69 -0.69 15.60 -7.12
N GLY A 70 -0.12 14.60 -7.81
CA GLY A 70 -0.08 14.51 -9.27
C GLY A 70 1.33 14.28 -9.81
N THR A 71 1.53 14.56 -11.11
CA THR A 71 2.79 14.32 -11.84
C THR A 71 4.02 14.93 -11.16
N HIS A 72 3.90 16.18 -10.67
CA HIS A 72 4.99 16.87 -9.98
C HIS A 72 5.38 16.22 -8.65
N VAL A 73 4.41 15.76 -7.84
CA VAL A 73 4.68 15.06 -6.57
C VAL A 73 5.29 13.68 -6.82
N THR A 74 4.81 12.97 -7.83
CA THR A 74 5.38 11.68 -8.24
C THR A 74 6.83 11.85 -8.70
N ALA A 75 7.11 12.86 -9.50
CA ALA A 75 8.45 13.21 -9.97
C ALA A 75 9.38 13.61 -8.82
N PHE A 76 8.92 14.43 -7.88
CA PHE A 76 9.65 14.81 -6.68
C PHE A 76 10.02 13.58 -5.84
N LYS A 77 9.05 12.71 -5.51
CA LYS A 77 9.29 11.47 -4.75
C LYS A 77 10.30 10.56 -5.46
N GLY A 78 10.20 10.44 -6.77
CA GLY A 78 11.11 9.66 -7.59
C GLY A 78 12.55 10.21 -7.58
N GLY A 79 12.70 11.51 -7.81
CA GLY A 79 13.99 12.21 -7.80
C GLY A 79 14.69 12.14 -6.44
N LEU A 80 13.95 12.42 -5.36
CA LEU A 80 14.43 12.31 -3.98
C LEU A 80 14.88 10.87 -3.66
N THR A 81 14.05 9.88 -3.96
CA THR A 81 14.37 8.46 -3.72
C THR A 81 15.62 8.05 -4.46
N LYS A 82 15.77 8.44 -5.72
CA LYS A 82 16.95 8.13 -6.52
C LYS A 82 18.22 8.76 -5.96
N ALA A 83 18.17 10.05 -5.57
CA ALA A 83 19.30 10.76 -4.97
C ALA A 83 19.76 10.11 -3.66
N VAL A 84 18.84 9.79 -2.77
CA VAL A 84 19.16 9.15 -1.48
C VAL A 84 19.74 7.75 -1.69
N LYS A 85 19.18 6.95 -2.61
CA LYS A 85 19.70 5.61 -2.94
C LYS A 85 21.12 5.68 -3.52
N GLN A 86 21.35 6.62 -4.43
CA GLN A 86 22.69 6.81 -5.02
C GLN A 86 23.71 7.19 -3.94
N PHE A 87 23.38 8.16 -3.08
CA PHE A 87 24.24 8.54 -1.97
C PHE A 87 24.54 7.36 -1.04
N ALA A 88 23.51 6.58 -0.69
CA ALA A 88 23.65 5.40 0.16
C ALA A 88 24.56 4.33 -0.47
N SER A 89 24.46 4.11 -1.79
CA SER A 89 25.32 3.19 -2.53
C SER A 89 26.77 3.69 -2.61
N GLN A 90 26.99 4.96 -2.98
CA GLN A 90 28.33 5.57 -3.08
C GLN A 90 29.08 5.56 -1.75
N LYS A 91 28.37 5.84 -0.64
CA LYS A 91 28.95 5.82 0.72
C LYS A 91 28.95 4.42 1.35
N LYS A 92 28.54 3.37 0.61
CA LYS A 92 28.53 1.97 1.05
C LYS A 92 27.64 1.70 2.27
N PHE A 93 26.58 2.48 2.47
CA PHE A 93 25.57 2.23 3.52
C PHE A 93 24.68 1.04 3.16
N ILE A 94 24.50 0.77 1.87
CA ILE A 94 23.72 -0.34 1.34
C ILE A 94 24.57 -1.17 0.38
N LYS A 95 24.22 -2.46 0.25
CA LYS A 95 24.88 -3.40 -0.69
C LYS A 95 24.07 -3.57 -1.97
N ARG A 96 22.74 -3.36 -1.90
CA ARG A 96 21.80 -3.51 -3.01
C ARG A 96 20.79 -2.37 -3.00
N ASP A 97 20.32 -1.95 -4.17
CA ASP A 97 19.26 -0.94 -4.29
C ASP A 97 17.91 -1.37 -3.68
N SER A 98 17.73 -2.68 -3.44
CA SER A 98 16.56 -3.25 -2.79
C SER A 98 16.58 -3.18 -1.27
N ASP A 99 17.69 -2.74 -0.65
CA ASP A 99 17.84 -2.72 0.82
C ASP A 99 16.84 -1.77 1.48
N PHE A 100 16.36 -0.75 0.76
CA PHE A 100 15.16 0.02 1.13
C PHE A 100 14.37 0.48 -0.10
N ARG A 101 13.08 0.78 0.10
CA ARG A 101 12.14 1.21 -0.96
C ARG A 101 11.97 2.73 -0.95
N GLY A 102 11.26 3.26 -1.95
CA GLY A 102 10.91 4.68 -1.99
C GLY A 102 10.12 5.14 -0.76
N ASP A 103 9.15 4.35 -0.33
CA ASP A 103 8.35 4.66 0.86
C ASP A 103 9.19 4.71 2.14
N ASP A 104 10.25 3.89 2.23
CA ASP A 104 11.16 3.93 3.38
C ASP A 104 11.97 5.24 3.41
N VAL A 105 12.29 5.82 2.22
CA VAL A 105 12.94 7.14 2.11
C VAL A 105 11.99 8.26 2.49
N LEU A 106 10.69 8.11 2.22
CA LEU A 106 9.71 9.16 2.49
C LEU A 106 9.24 9.18 3.95
N LEU A 107 9.51 8.14 4.74
CA LEU A 107 9.07 8.08 6.14
C LEU A 107 9.67 9.22 6.98
N GLY A 108 8.81 9.97 7.66
CA GLY A 108 9.20 11.14 8.44
C GLY A 108 9.53 12.38 7.61
N LEU A 109 9.24 12.37 6.31
CA LEU A 109 9.45 13.53 5.42
C LEU A 109 8.30 14.52 5.51
N THR A 110 8.58 15.75 5.86
CA THR A 110 7.73 16.92 5.59
C THR A 110 8.28 17.66 4.40
N ALA A 111 7.48 17.85 3.35
CA ALA A 111 7.90 18.55 2.13
C ALA A 111 6.81 19.47 1.59
N ILE A 112 7.24 20.56 0.97
CA ILE A 112 6.40 21.48 0.21
C ILE A 112 6.96 21.52 -1.21
N ALA A 113 6.15 21.13 -2.19
CA ALA A 113 6.50 21.14 -3.60
C ALA A 113 5.61 22.12 -4.36
N LYS A 114 6.18 23.25 -4.77
CA LYS A 114 5.48 24.28 -5.54
C LYS A 114 6.04 24.32 -6.96
N VAL A 115 5.13 24.22 -7.91
CA VAL A 115 5.40 24.35 -9.34
C VAL A 115 4.64 25.56 -9.86
N THR A 116 5.33 26.48 -10.52
CA THR A 116 4.71 27.57 -11.28
C THR A 116 5.03 27.35 -12.76
N MET A 117 4.03 27.34 -13.61
CA MET A 117 4.21 27.11 -15.04
C MET A 117 3.46 28.17 -15.86
N THR A 118 4.09 28.59 -16.96
CA THR A 118 3.51 29.58 -17.87
C THR A 118 2.51 28.96 -18.86
N SER A 119 2.63 27.66 -19.13
CA SER A 119 1.63 26.90 -19.88
C SER A 119 0.39 26.60 -19.02
N THR A 120 -0.72 26.29 -19.66
CA THR A 120 -1.96 25.93 -18.94
C THR A 120 -1.83 24.58 -18.27
N PRO A 121 -1.89 24.50 -16.92
CA PRO A 121 -1.81 23.22 -16.22
C PRO A 121 -3.03 22.35 -16.48
N GLN A 122 -2.79 21.06 -16.71
CA GLN A 122 -3.85 20.05 -16.83
C GLN A 122 -4.08 19.38 -15.49
N PHE A 123 -5.35 19.27 -15.08
CA PHE A 123 -5.75 18.64 -13.83
C PHE A 123 -6.68 17.45 -14.11
N LEU A 124 -6.69 16.49 -13.19
CA LEU A 124 -7.54 15.30 -13.27
C LEU A 124 -9.04 15.64 -13.30
N SER A 125 -9.42 16.70 -12.58
CA SER A 125 -10.82 17.15 -12.45
C SER A 125 -10.92 18.66 -12.32
N GLN A 126 -12.13 19.17 -12.36
CA GLN A 126 -12.40 20.61 -12.14
C GLN A 126 -12.05 21.10 -10.73
N THR A 127 -11.99 20.22 -9.75
CA THR A 127 -11.57 20.54 -8.38
C THR A 127 -10.07 20.83 -8.26
N LYS A 128 -9.29 20.53 -9.32
CA LYS A 128 -7.84 20.78 -9.43
C LYS A 128 -6.99 20.15 -8.33
N GLU A 129 -7.45 19.06 -7.76
CA GLU A 129 -6.77 18.37 -6.65
C GLU A 129 -5.51 17.59 -7.06
N SER A 130 -5.38 17.27 -8.35
CA SER A 130 -4.25 16.49 -8.87
C SER A 130 -3.80 17.02 -10.24
N LEU A 131 -2.50 17.33 -10.37
CA LEU A 131 -1.89 17.71 -11.64
C LEU A 131 -1.67 16.48 -12.52
N THR A 132 -2.03 16.57 -13.80
CA THR A 132 -1.82 15.49 -14.79
C THR A 132 -0.88 15.87 -15.93
N SER A 133 -0.41 17.13 -15.99
CA SER A 133 0.56 17.64 -17.01
C SER A 133 1.81 16.76 -17.08
N PRO A 134 2.02 15.97 -18.16
CA PRO A 134 3.13 15.02 -18.23
C PRO A 134 4.49 15.71 -18.42
N GLU A 135 4.51 16.88 -19.05
CA GLU A 135 5.71 17.68 -19.32
C GLU A 135 6.41 18.15 -18.05
N VAL A 136 5.71 18.22 -16.92
CA VAL A 136 6.26 18.63 -15.61
C VAL A 136 7.12 17.53 -14.99
N HIS A 137 6.89 16.27 -15.33
CA HIS A 137 7.55 15.14 -14.67
C HIS A 137 9.08 15.17 -14.83
N GLY A 138 9.57 15.32 -16.07
CA GLY A 138 11.00 15.28 -16.37
C GLY A 138 11.81 16.37 -15.65
N PRO A 139 11.45 17.64 -15.81
CA PRO A 139 12.11 18.76 -15.14
C PRO A 139 12.09 18.63 -13.60
N VAL A 140 10.95 18.34 -13.00
CA VAL A 140 10.85 18.19 -11.53
C VAL A 140 11.70 17.02 -11.01
N PHE A 141 11.67 15.89 -11.71
CA PHE A 141 12.49 14.72 -11.34
C PHE A 141 13.99 15.04 -11.42
N SER A 142 14.47 15.59 -12.55
CA SER A 142 15.88 15.85 -12.77
C SER A 142 16.42 16.94 -11.84
N THR A 143 15.67 18.03 -11.65
CA THR A 143 16.05 19.10 -10.71
C THR A 143 16.13 18.57 -9.29
N THR A 144 15.09 17.84 -8.83
CA THR A 144 15.08 17.26 -7.48
C THR A 144 16.27 16.32 -7.28
N TYR A 145 16.48 15.41 -8.25
CA TYR A 145 17.60 14.47 -8.19
C TYR A 145 18.95 15.19 -8.10
N ASN A 146 19.21 16.16 -8.97
CA ASN A 146 20.48 16.88 -9.03
C ASN A 146 20.73 17.72 -7.76
N LYS A 147 19.74 18.57 -7.38
CA LYS A 147 19.88 19.44 -6.21
C LYS A 147 20.04 18.67 -4.90
N ILE A 148 19.30 17.57 -4.74
CA ILE A 148 19.44 16.71 -3.55
C ILE A 148 20.76 15.94 -3.56
N SER A 149 21.20 15.42 -4.72
CA SER A 149 22.51 14.75 -4.82
C SER A 149 23.65 15.70 -4.43
N ASP A 150 23.66 16.91 -4.99
CA ASP A 150 24.66 17.95 -4.68
C ASP A 150 24.62 18.33 -3.18
N TYR A 151 23.41 18.47 -2.63
CA TYR A 151 23.24 18.80 -1.22
C TYR A 151 23.81 17.69 -0.30
N LEU A 152 23.48 16.42 -0.60
CA LEU A 152 23.92 15.28 0.20
C LEU A 152 25.45 15.08 0.11
N GLU A 153 26.05 15.36 -1.03
CA GLU A 153 27.52 15.32 -1.17
C GLU A 153 28.20 16.38 -0.30
N LYS A 154 27.68 17.62 -0.32
CA LYS A 154 28.19 18.74 0.47
C LYS A 154 27.91 18.58 1.98
N ASN A 155 26.81 17.92 2.33
CA ASN A 155 26.32 17.73 3.70
C ASN A 155 26.22 16.24 4.06
N ALA A 156 27.35 15.52 3.98
CA ALA A 156 27.38 14.07 4.18
C ALA A 156 26.82 13.61 5.54
N SER A 157 26.89 14.45 6.60
CA SER A 157 26.27 14.16 7.91
C SER A 157 24.75 14.08 7.82
N VAL A 158 24.10 15.01 7.10
CA VAL A 158 22.67 15.00 6.87
C VAL A 158 22.28 13.79 5.99
N GLY A 159 23.05 13.52 4.95
CA GLY A 159 22.86 12.35 4.10
C GLY A 159 22.91 11.04 4.91
N LYS A 160 23.84 10.93 5.84
CA LYS A 160 23.94 9.77 6.75
C LYS A 160 22.69 9.63 7.62
N ILE A 161 22.16 10.73 8.17
CA ILE A 161 20.94 10.73 8.98
C ILE A 161 19.76 10.22 8.16
N ILE A 162 19.54 10.78 6.96
CA ILE A 162 18.43 10.40 6.07
C ILE A 162 18.52 8.91 5.66
N VAL A 163 19.69 8.45 5.26
CA VAL A 163 19.91 7.04 4.91
C VAL A 163 19.69 6.11 6.09
N THR A 164 20.17 6.50 7.28
CA THR A 164 19.96 5.70 8.51
C THR A 164 18.48 5.58 8.85
N GLN A 165 17.72 6.67 8.71
CA GLN A 165 16.26 6.69 8.86
C GLN A 165 15.58 5.72 7.85
N ALA A 166 15.94 5.81 6.57
CA ALA A 166 15.40 4.94 5.54
C ALA A 166 15.71 3.45 5.78
N ILE A 167 16.92 3.13 6.24
CA ILE A 167 17.29 1.75 6.59
C ILE A 167 16.52 1.27 7.83
N ALA A 168 16.32 2.14 8.83
CA ALA A 168 15.53 1.80 10.02
C ALA A 168 14.07 1.55 9.65
N ALA A 169 13.48 2.38 8.77
CA ALA A 169 12.14 2.20 8.22
C ALA A 169 12.00 0.85 7.48
N ALA A 170 12.96 0.51 6.61
CA ALA A 170 12.99 -0.76 5.89
C ALA A 170 13.04 -1.96 6.84
N ARG A 171 13.90 -1.91 7.87
CA ARG A 171 14.00 -2.97 8.90
C ARG A 171 12.71 -3.10 9.70
N GLY A 172 12.08 -1.99 10.08
CA GLY A 172 10.79 -1.98 10.77
C GLY A 172 9.69 -2.63 9.92
N ARG A 173 9.62 -2.28 8.64
CA ARG A 173 8.70 -2.88 7.66
C ARG A 173 8.94 -4.38 7.50
N GLU A 174 10.20 -4.82 7.34
CA GLU A 174 10.56 -6.23 7.23
C GLU A 174 10.25 -7.01 8.52
N ALA A 175 10.60 -6.46 9.67
CA ALA A 175 10.26 -7.08 10.96
C ALA A 175 8.75 -7.22 11.16
N ALA A 176 7.96 -6.20 10.78
CA ALA A 176 6.50 -6.27 10.80
C ALA A 176 5.97 -7.33 9.82
N SER A 177 6.55 -7.45 8.62
CA SER A 177 6.20 -8.49 7.64
C SER A 177 6.54 -9.90 8.16
N GLN A 178 7.72 -10.08 8.75
CA GLN A 178 8.12 -11.37 9.34
C GLN A 178 7.24 -11.74 10.54
N ALA A 179 6.93 -10.79 11.42
CA ALA A 179 6.02 -11.01 12.54
C ALA A 179 4.63 -11.43 12.06
N ARG A 180 4.11 -10.79 10.99
CA ARG A 180 2.85 -11.20 10.33
C ARG A 180 2.92 -12.62 9.80
N LYS A 181 4.01 -12.99 9.09
CA LYS A 181 4.22 -14.35 8.58
C LYS A 181 4.27 -15.39 9.68
N LEU A 182 4.93 -15.08 10.81
CA LEU A 182 4.99 -15.96 11.98
C LEU A 182 3.61 -16.14 12.64
N VAL A 183 2.84 -15.06 12.78
CA VAL A 183 1.46 -15.11 13.29
C VAL A 183 0.57 -15.93 12.38
N ILE A 184 0.66 -15.72 11.06
CA ILE A 184 -0.08 -16.50 10.05
C ILE A 184 0.34 -17.96 10.10
N LYS A 185 1.66 -18.27 10.18
CA LYS A 185 2.17 -19.63 10.26
C LYS A 185 1.76 -20.34 11.56
N LYS A 186 1.81 -19.64 12.70
CA LYS A 186 1.39 -20.18 13.99
C LYS A 186 -0.14 -20.39 14.02
N SER A 187 -0.92 -19.41 13.54
CA SER A 187 -2.37 -19.59 13.43
C SER A 187 -2.74 -20.65 12.39
N ALA A 188 -1.97 -20.84 11.31
CA ALA A 188 -2.19 -21.91 10.35
C ALA A 188 -1.90 -23.31 10.92
N LEU A 189 -0.98 -23.44 11.88
CA LEU A 189 -0.73 -24.70 12.59
C LEU A 189 -1.83 -25.00 13.61
N ASP A 190 -2.23 -24.00 14.41
CA ASP A 190 -3.31 -24.13 15.40
C ASP A 190 -4.70 -24.21 14.73
N VAL A 191 -4.87 -23.57 13.58
CA VAL A 191 -6.09 -23.56 12.77
C VAL A 191 -6.12 -24.77 11.83
N GLY A 192 -4.96 -25.33 11.45
CA GLY A 192 -4.88 -26.49 10.56
C GLY A 192 -5.70 -27.67 11.05
N GLU A 193 -5.61 -27.98 12.34
CA GLU A 193 -6.38 -29.05 12.98
C GLU A 193 -7.89 -28.71 13.05
N TYR A 194 -8.22 -27.46 13.33
CA TYR A 194 -9.61 -26.98 13.36
C TYR A 194 -10.24 -26.92 11.96
N VAL A 195 -9.48 -26.50 10.94
CA VAL A 195 -9.92 -26.47 9.53
C VAL A 195 -10.08 -27.87 8.97
N LEU A 196 -9.15 -28.80 9.29
CA LEU A 196 -9.24 -30.21 8.87
C LEU A 196 -10.52 -30.89 9.39
N GLY A 197 -11.03 -30.50 10.56
CA GLY A 197 -12.30 -31.00 11.09
C GLY A 197 -13.55 -30.41 10.45
N LYS A 198 -13.48 -29.19 9.91
CA LYS A 198 -14.64 -28.46 9.35
C LYS A 198 -14.70 -28.49 7.83
N LEU A 199 -13.56 -28.30 7.16
CA LEU A 199 -13.48 -28.20 5.70
C LEU A 199 -13.71 -29.56 5.04
N ALA A 200 -14.77 -29.65 4.25
CA ALA A 200 -14.89 -30.75 3.30
C ALA A 200 -14.21 -30.32 1.98
N ASP A 201 -12.94 -30.65 1.83
CA ASP A 201 -12.13 -30.23 0.66
C ASP A 201 -12.57 -30.93 -0.64
N VAL A 202 -12.12 -30.40 -1.78
CA VAL A 202 -12.24 -31.08 -3.07
C VAL A 202 -11.33 -32.31 -3.11
N GLN A 203 -11.65 -33.29 -3.97
CA GLN A 203 -10.78 -34.43 -4.18
C GLN A 203 -9.42 -34.00 -4.69
N ARG A 204 -8.36 -34.39 -4.00
CA ARG A 204 -6.96 -34.10 -4.35
C ARG A 204 -6.15 -35.37 -4.50
N ARG A 205 -5.24 -35.37 -5.46
CA ARG A 205 -4.24 -36.44 -5.63
C ARG A 205 -2.85 -35.79 -5.58
N GLY A 206 -2.03 -36.19 -4.62
CA GLY A 206 -0.72 -35.53 -4.41
C GLY A 206 -0.80 -34.06 -4.08
N GLY A 207 -1.86 -33.58 -3.40
CA GLY A 207 -2.07 -32.16 -3.06
C GLY A 207 -2.73 -31.31 -4.14
N VAL A 208 -2.85 -31.83 -5.38
CA VAL A 208 -3.45 -31.14 -6.52
C VAL A 208 -4.90 -31.59 -6.71
N PRO A 209 -5.86 -30.68 -7.01
CA PRO A 209 -7.22 -31.08 -7.35
C PRO A 209 -7.25 -32.07 -8.51
N THR A 210 -8.22 -33.00 -8.50
CA THR A 210 -8.39 -33.99 -9.58
C THR A 210 -9.00 -33.42 -10.87
N VAL A 211 -9.45 -32.16 -10.81
CA VAL A 211 -10.00 -31.37 -11.93
C VAL A 211 -9.23 -30.06 -12.02
N PRO A 212 -9.28 -29.33 -13.16
CA PRO A 212 -8.68 -28.02 -13.29
C PRO A 212 -9.11 -27.07 -12.17
N LEU A 213 -8.18 -26.29 -11.63
CA LEU A 213 -8.38 -25.45 -10.45
C LEU A 213 -9.52 -24.44 -10.67
N GLU A 214 -9.62 -23.86 -11.87
CA GLU A 214 -10.65 -22.90 -12.28
C GLU A 214 -12.08 -23.46 -12.18
N HIS A 215 -12.24 -24.77 -12.21
CA HIS A 215 -13.55 -25.43 -12.05
C HIS A 215 -13.90 -25.71 -10.59
N THR A 216 -12.98 -25.50 -9.66
CA THR A 216 -13.22 -25.74 -8.23
C THR A 216 -13.80 -24.51 -7.53
N ALA A 217 -14.64 -24.74 -6.52
CA ALA A 217 -15.24 -23.67 -5.72
C ALA A 217 -15.20 -24.00 -4.23
N LEU A 218 -14.89 -23.00 -3.41
CA LEU A 218 -15.07 -23.05 -1.97
C LEU A 218 -16.40 -22.40 -1.61
N TYR A 219 -17.33 -23.16 -1.09
CA TYR A 219 -18.61 -22.68 -0.56
C TYR A 219 -18.48 -22.40 0.92
N MET A 220 -18.66 -21.16 1.31
CA MET A 220 -18.82 -20.75 2.71
C MET A 220 -20.29 -20.77 3.05
N VAL A 221 -20.68 -21.61 4.00
CA VAL A 221 -22.08 -21.85 4.33
C VAL A 221 -22.37 -21.45 5.77
N GLU A 222 -23.58 -20.96 6.03
CA GLU A 222 -24.01 -20.59 7.37
C GLU A 222 -24.33 -21.83 8.22
N GLY A 223 -23.54 -22.03 9.27
CA GLY A 223 -23.77 -23.06 10.28
C GLY A 223 -23.44 -24.49 9.87
N ASP A 224 -23.37 -25.34 10.89
CA ASP A 224 -23.02 -26.76 10.71
C ASP A 224 -24.17 -27.57 10.08
N SER A 225 -25.43 -27.15 10.27
CA SER A 225 -26.62 -27.83 9.69
C SER A 225 -26.61 -27.72 8.16
N ALA A 226 -26.57 -26.48 7.64
CA ALA A 226 -26.47 -26.25 6.20
C ALA A 226 -25.19 -26.86 5.63
N GLY A 227 -24.07 -26.76 6.38
CA GLY A 227 -22.82 -27.40 6.02
C GLY A 227 -22.94 -28.91 5.88
N GLY A 228 -23.71 -29.58 6.74
CA GLY A 228 -23.99 -31.02 6.65
C GLY A 228 -24.74 -31.41 5.37
N SER A 229 -25.83 -30.73 5.08
CA SER A 229 -26.61 -30.94 3.86
C SER A 229 -25.79 -30.64 2.59
N CYS A 230 -25.03 -29.54 2.57
CA CYS A 230 -24.16 -29.20 1.46
C CYS A 230 -23.04 -30.22 1.24
N LYS A 231 -22.46 -30.77 2.33
CA LYS A 231 -21.46 -31.86 2.24
C LYS A 231 -22.01 -33.14 1.61
N GLN A 232 -23.26 -33.47 1.89
CA GLN A 232 -23.91 -34.67 1.33
C GLN A 232 -24.29 -34.46 -0.14
N GLY A 233 -24.79 -33.28 -0.54
CA GLY A 233 -25.27 -33.00 -1.88
C GLY A 233 -24.21 -32.53 -2.87
N ARG A 234 -22.98 -32.23 -2.43
CA ARG A 234 -21.91 -31.66 -3.28
C ARG A 234 -21.32 -32.69 -4.25
N ASP A 235 -20.83 -32.21 -5.40
CA ASP A 235 -19.83 -33.00 -6.15
C ASP A 235 -18.44 -32.71 -5.58
N SER A 236 -17.87 -33.70 -4.93
CA SER A 236 -16.59 -33.57 -4.22
C SER A 236 -15.39 -33.32 -5.15
N ARG A 237 -15.53 -33.49 -6.45
CA ARG A 237 -14.45 -33.14 -7.40
C ARG A 237 -14.30 -31.63 -7.55
N TYR A 238 -15.40 -30.89 -7.49
CA TYR A 238 -15.48 -29.46 -7.80
C TYR A 238 -15.75 -28.58 -6.58
N HIS A 239 -16.46 -29.09 -5.56
CA HIS A 239 -17.00 -28.29 -4.47
C HIS A 239 -16.34 -28.62 -3.14
N ALA A 240 -15.74 -27.61 -2.52
CA ALA A 240 -15.33 -27.64 -1.11
C ALA A 240 -16.38 -26.90 -0.26
N ILE A 241 -16.65 -27.39 0.94
CA ILE A 241 -17.62 -26.79 1.87
C ILE A 241 -16.92 -26.39 3.17
N LEU A 242 -17.04 -25.13 3.55
CA LEU A 242 -16.57 -24.57 4.81
C LEU A 242 -17.75 -24.01 5.61
N PRO A 243 -18.27 -24.72 6.61
CA PRO A 243 -19.28 -24.17 7.50
C PRO A 243 -18.69 -23.07 8.39
N LEU A 244 -19.39 -21.96 8.52
CA LEU A 244 -19.05 -20.84 9.41
C LEU A 244 -19.92 -20.89 10.66
N ARG A 245 -19.31 -20.82 11.84
CA ARG A 245 -20.04 -20.82 13.11
C ARG A 245 -20.36 -19.40 13.54
N GLY A 246 -21.54 -18.93 13.18
CA GLY A 246 -22.05 -17.61 13.55
C GLY A 246 -21.43 -16.46 12.72
N LYS A 247 -21.78 -15.23 13.10
CA LYS A 247 -21.35 -14.02 12.42
C LYS A 247 -19.88 -13.70 12.73
N ILE A 248 -19.09 -13.44 11.69
CA ILE A 248 -17.75 -12.89 11.87
C ILE A 248 -17.84 -11.42 12.32
N PRO A 249 -16.83 -10.88 13.02
CA PRO A 249 -16.82 -9.46 13.39
C PRO A 249 -16.75 -8.57 12.16
N ASN A 250 -17.32 -7.36 12.27
CA ASN A 250 -17.13 -6.33 11.25
C ASN A 250 -15.68 -5.82 11.29
N VAL A 251 -14.95 -6.11 10.23
CA VAL A 251 -13.50 -5.82 10.14
C VAL A 251 -13.17 -4.42 9.58
N GLU A 252 -14.19 -3.59 9.26
CA GLU A 252 -13.99 -2.31 8.58
C GLU A 252 -12.96 -1.39 9.28
N LYS A 253 -13.00 -1.34 10.61
CA LYS A 253 -12.10 -0.51 11.43
C LYS A 253 -11.03 -1.31 12.18
N MET A 254 -10.91 -2.61 11.92
CA MET A 254 -9.97 -3.48 12.65
C MET A 254 -8.58 -3.50 12.00
N LYS A 255 -7.56 -3.64 12.84
CA LYS A 255 -6.18 -3.90 12.36
C LYS A 255 -6.06 -5.35 11.89
N LEU A 256 -5.25 -5.61 10.86
CA LEU A 256 -5.08 -6.96 10.28
C LEU A 256 -4.70 -8.02 11.33
N ASN A 257 -3.83 -7.68 12.29
CA ASN A 257 -3.43 -8.61 13.35
C ASN A 257 -4.59 -9.01 14.27
N ASP A 258 -5.55 -8.11 14.51
CA ASP A 258 -6.72 -8.40 15.35
C ASP A 258 -7.78 -9.19 14.57
N ILE A 259 -7.89 -8.93 13.27
CA ILE A 259 -8.73 -9.72 12.34
C ILE A 259 -8.34 -11.19 12.38
N LEU A 260 -7.03 -11.48 12.28
CA LEU A 260 -6.49 -12.86 12.23
C LEU A 260 -6.56 -13.61 13.58
N LYS A 261 -6.85 -12.93 14.70
CA LYS A 261 -7.12 -13.60 15.99
C LYS A 261 -8.50 -14.30 16.02
N ASN A 262 -9.42 -13.88 15.14
CA ASN A 262 -10.70 -14.54 15.04
C ASN A 262 -10.57 -15.90 14.34
N ARG A 263 -11.02 -16.98 15.00
CA ARG A 263 -10.87 -18.37 14.52
C ARG A 263 -11.58 -18.64 13.20
N GLU A 264 -12.78 -18.08 13.00
CA GLU A 264 -13.54 -18.28 11.75
C GLU A 264 -12.82 -17.59 10.57
N ILE A 265 -12.35 -16.34 10.77
CA ILE A 265 -11.57 -15.62 9.76
C ILE A 265 -10.26 -16.36 9.45
N ALA A 266 -9.54 -16.80 10.49
CA ALA A 266 -8.31 -17.58 10.31
C ALA A 266 -8.57 -18.88 9.53
N SER A 267 -9.74 -19.52 9.75
CA SER A 267 -10.17 -20.72 9.00
C SER A 267 -10.42 -20.41 7.53
N ILE A 268 -11.06 -19.30 7.20
CA ILE A 268 -11.28 -18.84 5.81
C ILE A 268 -9.95 -18.62 5.11
N VAL A 269 -9.05 -17.89 5.76
CA VAL A 269 -7.71 -17.56 5.20
C VAL A 269 -6.89 -18.84 4.97
N ALA A 270 -6.89 -19.76 5.93
CA ALA A 270 -6.19 -21.05 5.84
C ALA A 270 -6.79 -21.97 4.75
N ALA A 271 -8.13 -22.02 4.66
CA ALA A 271 -8.81 -22.80 3.63
C ALA A 271 -8.48 -22.31 2.22
N LEU A 272 -8.43 -20.98 2.02
CA LEU A 272 -8.14 -20.35 0.72
C LEU A 272 -6.67 -20.47 0.31
N GLY A 273 -5.75 -20.34 1.26
CA GLY A 273 -4.31 -20.41 0.99
C GLY A 273 -3.71 -19.19 0.26
N ALA A 274 -4.52 -18.21 -0.12
CA ALA A 274 -4.08 -17.04 -0.93
C ALA A 274 -3.30 -15.98 -0.14
N GLY A 275 -3.22 -16.08 1.21
CA GLY A 275 -2.67 -15.01 2.04
C GLY A 275 -3.64 -13.86 2.25
N VAL A 276 -3.16 -12.76 2.90
CA VAL A 276 -3.99 -11.59 3.24
C VAL A 276 -3.20 -10.28 3.09
N GLY A 277 -3.90 -9.19 2.84
CA GLY A 277 -3.33 -7.85 2.69
C GLY A 277 -2.35 -7.77 1.52
N SER A 278 -1.16 -7.22 1.75
CA SER A 278 -0.10 -7.12 0.73
C SER A 278 0.47 -8.47 0.27
N ASP A 279 0.25 -9.53 1.05
CA ASP A 279 0.74 -10.88 0.77
C ASP A 279 -0.33 -11.75 0.07
N CYS A 280 -1.50 -11.17 -0.27
CA CYS A 280 -2.55 -11.87 -1.01
C CYS A 280 -2.08 -12.13 -2.44
N ASN A 281 -1.90 -13.42 -2.76
CA ASN A 281 -1.47 -13.91 -4.07
C ASN A 281 -2.47 -14.93 -4.60
N LEU A 282 -3.06 -14.63 -5.76
CA LEU A 282 -4.06 -15.49 -6.41
C LEU A 282 -3.48 -16.80 -6.94
N ASP A 283 -2.18 -16.84 -7.27
CA ASP A 283 -1.50 -18.06 -7.73
C ASP A 283 -1.40 -19.14 -6.64
N LEU A 284 -1.49 -18.71 -5.37
CA LEU A 284 -1.49 -19.62 -4.21
C LEU A 284 -2.91 -20.04 -3.78
N MET A 285 -3.94 -19.54 -4.45
CA MET A 285 -5.33 -19.84 -4.12
C MET A 285 -5.64 -21.30 -4.37
N ARG A 286 -6.24 -21.97 -3.39
CA ARG A 286 -6.51 -23.41 -3.43
C ARG A 286 -7.76 -23.78 -4.23
N TYR A 287 -8.58 -22.81 -4.62
CA TYR A 287 -9.83 -22.97 -5.38
C TYR A 287 -9.95 -21.89 -6.46
N GLY A 288 -10.65 -22.21 -7.54
CA GLY A 288 -10.86 -21.28 -8.65
C GLY A 288 -11.76 -20.11 -8.28
N ARG A 289 -12.72 -20.32 -7.36
CA ARG A 289 -13.67 -19.30 -6.91
C ARG A 289 -14.12 -19.52 -5.48
N VAL A 290 -14.72 -18.50 -4.89
CA VAL A 290 -15.33 -18.47 -3.56
C VAL A 290 -16.82 -18.14 -3.73
N VAL A 291 -17.68 -18.90 -3.07
CA VAL A 291 -19.14 -18.70 -3.12
C VAL A 291 -19.67 -18.58 -1.70
N VAL A 292 -20.42 -17.52 -1.42
CA VAL A 292 -21.12 -17.33 -0.16
C VAL A 292 -22.53 -17.91 -0.32
N LEU A 293 -22.85 -18.91 0.47
CA LEU A 293 -24.15 -19.58 0.46
C LEU A 293 -24.81 -19.39 1.82
N VAL A 294 -25.77 -18.47 1.89
CA VAL A 294 -26.49 -18.09 3.09
C VAL A 294 -27.99 -18.09 2.83
N ASP A 295 -28.79 -18.15 3.88
CA ASP A 295 -30.24 -18.11 3.78
C ASP A 295 -30.73 -16.75 3.28
N ALA A 296 -31.89 -16.73 2.60
CA ALA A 296 -32.48 -15.51 2.03
C ALA A 296 -33.25 -14.70 3.12
N ASP A 297 -32.60 -14.47 4.24
CA ASP A 297 -33.14 -13.70 5.35
C ASP A 297 -32.21 -12.54 5.76
N VAL A 298 -32.60 -11.78 6.79
CA VAL A 298 -31.82 -10.63 7.29
C VAL A 298 -30.46 -11.05 7.84
N ASP A 299 -30.41 -12.21 8.52
CA ASP A 299 -29.17 -12.72 9.12
C ASP A 299 -28.19 -13.20 8.06
N GLY A 300 -28.67 -13.91 7.05
CA GLY A 300 -27.88 -14.33 5.91
C GLY A 300 -27.32 -13.15 5.11
N SER A 301 -28.15 -12.14 4.82
CA SER A 301 -27.71 -10.90 4.16
C SER A 301 -26.64 -10.18 4.97
N HIS A 302 -26.75 -10.18 6.31
CA HIS A 302 -25.72 -9.60 7.18
C HIS A 302 -24.41 -10.39 7.12
N ILE A 303 -24.46 -11.72 7.16
CA ILE A 303 -23.27 -12.58 7.04
C ILE A 303 -22.57 -12.36 5.69
N ALA A 304 -23.34 -12.31 4.60
CA ALA A 304 -22.80 -12.02 3.26
C ALA A 304 -22.08 -10.66 3.22
N THR A 305 -22.68 -9.63 3.83
CA THR A 305 -22.09 -8.28 3.93
C THR A 305 -20.78 -8.30 4.74
N LEU A 306 -20.73 -8.99 5.87
CA LEU A 306 -19.53 -9.11 6.69
C LEU A 306 -18.40 -9.85 5.96
N LEU A 307 -18.73 -10.91 5.22
CA LEU A 307 -17.78 -11.64 4.39
C LEU A 307 -17.27 -10.78 3.23
N ALA A 308 -18.16 -10.08 2.52
CA ALA A 308 -17.74 -9.16 1.46
C ALA A 308 -16.80 -8.07 1.99
N THR A 309 -17.11 -7.49 3.17
CA THR A 309 -16.24 -6.53 3.86
C THR A 309 -14.88 -7.14 4.21
N LEU A 310 -14.85 -8.37 4.72
CA LEU A 310 -13.60 -9.10 5.01
C LEU A 310 -12.75 -9.25 3.75
N PHE A 311 -13.33 -9.77 2.68
CA PHE A 311 -12.61 -9.98 1.43
C PHE A 311 -12.13 -8.67 0.81
N TRP A 312 -12.96 -7.62 0.81
CA TRP A 312 -12.58 -6.30 0.33
C TRP A 312 -11.40 -5.70 1.09
N ARG A 313 -11.39 -5.83 2.41
CA ARG A 313 -10.35 -5.26 3.27
C ARG A 313 -9.05 -6.08 3.31
N THR A 314 -9.14 -7.39 3.13
CA THR A 314 -7.99 -8.27 3.38
C THR A 314 -7.56 -9.12 2.20
N MET A 315 -8.43 -9.36 1.22
CA MET A 315 -8.20 -10.24 0.06
C MET A 315 -8.78 -9.63 -1.23
N ARG A 316 -8.65 -8.32 -1.37
CA ARG A 316 -9.23 -7.52 -2.44
C ARG A 316 -9.00 -8.06 -3.86
N PRO A 317 -7.81 -8.62 -4.24
CA PRO A 317 -7.61 -9.21 -5.55
C PRO A 317 -8.61 -10.31 -5.93
N ILE A 318 -9.15 -11.06 -4.94
CA ILE A 318 -10.15 -12.10 -5.19
C ILE A 318 -11.48 -11.50 -5.69
N ILE A 319 -11.88 -10.33 -5.16
CA ILE A 319 -13.07 -9.62 -5.63
C ILE A 319 -12.82 -8.98 -6.99
N GLU A 320 -11.70 -8.26 -7.17
CA GLU A 320 -11.38 -7.53 -8.39
C GLU A 320 -11.23 -8.43 -9.62
N THR A 321 -10.82 -9.68 -9.42
CA THR A 321 -10.72 -10.67 -10.50
C THR A 321 -12.01 -11.48 -10.73
N GLY A 322 -13.12 -11.09 -10.08
CA GLY A 322 -14.40 -11.76 -10.25
C GLY A 322 -14.43 -13.21 -9.74
N LYS A 323 -13.68 -13.52 -8.70
CA LYS A 323 -13.62 -14.87 -8.09
C LYS A 323 -14.44 -14.99 -6.81
N PHE A 324 -15.14 -13.94 -6.37
CA PHE A 324 -16.01 -13.90 -5.20
C PHE A 324 -17.46 -13.74 -5.65
N PHE A 325 -18.36 -14.64 -5.19
CA PHE A 325 -19.77 -14.72 -5.59
C PHE A 325 -20.68 -14.81 -4.36
#